data_ef82226b623821846b1b2615f859964e
#
_entry.id   ef82226b623821846b1b2615f859964e
#
_cell.length_a   1.000
_cell.length_b   1.000
_cell.length_c   1.000
_cell.angle_alpha   90.00
_cell.angle_beta   90.00
_cell.angle_gamma   90.00
#
_symmetry.space_group_name_H-M   'P 1'
#
loop_
_entity.id
_entity.type
_entity.pdbx_description
1 polymer ?
#
loop_
_entity_poly.entity_id
_entity_poly.type
_entity_poly.pdbx_seq_one_letter_code
_entity_poly.pdbx_strand_id
1 'polypeptide(L)'
;PLLQDCVAKALSRRGQWRGLNLRGWILTMMTNLYRNGYKSRARTRHETLDAAENVSVAATETDPFQLQQLEEAINTLPDDNRAVLMLIVVEGYSYGEAAEMLGIPVGTVMSRLSRARHRVAEHMSGSNIVTLRRNR
;
A
#
# COMPACT_ATOMS: atom_id res chain seq x y z
N PRO A 1 2.79 10.34 -15.19
CA PRO A 1 2.28 9.74 -13.99
C PRO A 1 2.46 8.23 -13.97
N LEU A 2 2.66 7.68 -12.78
CA LEU A 2 2.97 6.27 -12.58
C LEU A 2 1.91 5.32 -13.19
N LEU A 3 0.63 5.62 -12.97
CA LEU A 3 -0.47 4.78 -13.46
C LEU A 3 -0.51 4.72 -14.98
N GLN A 4 -0.37 5.86 -15.65
CA GLN A 4 -0.36 5.92 -17.10
C GLN A 4 0.84 5.20 -17.71
N ASP A 5 2.01 5.34 -17.14
CA ASP A 5 3.22 4.64 -17.56
C ASP A 5 3.10 3.13 -17.33
N CYS A 6 2.48 2.73 -16.23
CA CYS A 6 2.17 1.33 -15.94
C CYS A 6 1.23 0.73 -16.98
N VAL A 7 0.14 1.42 -17.31
CA VAL A 7 -0.83 0.97 -18.32
C VAL A 7 -0.17 0.87 -19.70
N ALA A 8 0.60 1.86 -20.10
CA ALA A 8 1.33 1.85 -21.36
C ALA A 8 2.31 0.68 -21.45
N LYS A 9 3.05 0.43 -20.40
CA LYS A 9 3.99 -0.70 -20.31
C LYS A 9 3.25 -2.05 -20.33
N ALA A 10 2.13 -2.15 -19.62
CA ALA A 10 1.32 -3.36 -19.61
C ALA A 10 0.79 -3.68 -21.00
N LEU A 11 0.28 -2.70 -21.74
CA LEU A 11 -0.20 -2.86 -23.09
C LEU A 11 0.93 -3.26 -24.06
N SER A 12 2.11 -2.67 -23.92
CA SER A 12 3.27 -3.02 -24.76
C SER A 12 3.81 -4.43 -24.49
N ARG A 13 3.60 -4.95 -23.29
CA ARG A 13 4.08 -6.27 -22.84
C ARG A 13 2.97 -7.29 -22.64
N ARG A 14 1.79 -7.04 -23.17
CA ARG A 14 0.64 -7.94 -23.02
C ARG A 14 0.91 -9.38 -23.44
N GLY A 15 1.81 -9.60 -24.39
CA GLY A 15 2.21 -10.93 -24.85
C GLY A 15 3.04 -11.72 -23.82
N GLN A 16 3.58 -11.06 -22.79
CA GLN A 16 4.32 -11.70 -21.71
C GLN A 16 3.42 -12.16 -20.57
N TRP A 17 2.18 -11.67 -20.53
CA TRP A 17 1.22 -12.11 -19.53
C TRP A 17 0.71 -13.51 -19.87
N ARG A 18 0.79 -14.42 -18.91
CA ARG A 18 0.44 -15.84 -19.08
C ARG A 18 -1.03 -16.16 -18.87
N GLY A 19 -1.92 -15.17 -18.78
CA GLY A 19 -3.34 -15.38 -18.55
C GLY A 19 -3.72 -15.67 -17.10
N LEU A 20 -2.79 -15.59 -16.16
CA LEU A 20 -2.99 -15.81 -14.74
C LEU A 20 -2.75 -14.53 -13.97
N ASN A 21 -3.64 -14.23 -13.00
CA ASN A 21 -3.50 -13.14 -12.05
C ASN A 21 -3.06 -11.79 -12.68
N LEU A 22 -3.90 -11.24 -13.55
CA LEU A 22 -3.66 -9.96 -14.22
C LEU A 22 -3.36 -8.84 -13.21
N ARG A 23 -4.12 -8.78 -12.13
CA ARG A 23 -3.97 -7.77 -11.07
C ARG A 23 -2.58 -7.82 -10.44
N GLY A 24 -2.11 -9.01 -10.07
CA GLY A 24 -0.76 -9.20 -9.51
C GLY A 24 0.34 -8.83 -10.50
N TRP A 25 0.16 -9.15 -11.77
CA TRP A 25 1.11 -8.79 -12.82
C TRP A 25 1.23 -7.26 -12.98
N ILE A 26 0.08 -6.56 -13.01
CA ILE A 26 0.05 -5.09 -13.09
C ILE A 26 0.64 -4.46 -11.83
N LEU A 27 0.29 -4.94 -10.65
CA LEU A 27 0.82 -4.43 -9.38
C LEU A 27 2.33 -4.61 -9.27
N THR A 28 2.86 -5.75 -9.71
CA THR A 28 4.31 -5.99 -9.78
C THR A 28 4.99 -5.00 -10.73
N MET A 29 4.40 -4.77 -11.88
CA MET A 29 4.90 -3.82 -12.88
C MET A 29 4.89 -2.40 -12.33
N MET A 30 3.82 -2.00 -11.69
CA MET A 30 3.67 -0.67 -11.07
C MET A 30 4.71 -0.45 -9.96
N THR A 31 4.93 -1.46 -9.10
CA THR A 31 5.94 -1.44 -8.05
C THR A 31 7.34 -1.28 -8.63
N ASN A 32 7.66 -2.02 -9.69
CA ASN A 32 8.97 -1.93 -10.36
C ASN A 32 9.19 -0.55 -10.99
N LEU A 33 8.18 0.02 -11.63
CA LEU A 33 8.26 1.38 -12.18
C LEU A 33 8.47 2.42 -11.09
N TYR A 34 7.78 2.30 -9.98
CA TYR A 34 7.92 3.19 -8.83
C TYR A 34 9.35 3.14 -8.26
N ARG A 35 9.88 1.93 -8.04
CA ARG A 35 11.24 1.75 -7.51
C ARG A 35 12.31 2.24 -8.47
N ASN A 36 12.11 2.13 -9.77
CA ASN A 36 13.11 2.44 -10.78
C ASN A 36 13.17 3.91 -11.19
N GLY A 37 12.18 4.72 -10.88
CA GLY A 37 12.21 6.09 -11.34
C GLY A 37 11.30 7.08 -10.63
N TYR A 38 10.26 6.60 -9.99
CA TYR A 38 9.26 7.49 -9.40
C TYR A 38 9.47 7.79 -7.92
N LYS A 39 10.20 6.96 -7.20
CA LYS A 39 10.39 7.10 -5.74
C LYS A 39 11.02 8.44 -5.36
N SER A 40 12.07 8.85 -6.05
CA SER A 40 12.73 10.14 -5.79
C SER A 40 11.90 11.33 -6.27
N ARG A 41 11.17 11.19 -7.36
CA ARG A 41 10.27 12.23 -7.88
C ARG A 41 9.02 12.41 -7.02
N ALA A 42 8.49 11.33 -6.48
CA ALA A 42 7.34 11.36 -5.58
C ALA A 42 7.64 12.09 -4.27
N ARG A 43 8.86 11.96 -3.73
CA ARG A 43 9.30 12.71 -2.55
C ARG A 43 9.24 14.22 -2.76
N THR A 44 9.61 14.68 -3.92
CA THR A 44 9.58 16.12 -4.27
C THR A 44 8.16 16.62 -4.51
N ARG A 45 7.25 15.75 -4.95
CA ARG A 45 5.84 16.11 -5.21
C ARG A 45 4.94 16.01 -3.98
N HIS A 46 5.26 15.17 -3.02
CA HIS A 46 4.47 15.05 -1.77
C HIS A 46 4.49 16.31 -0.91
N GLU A 47 5.48 17.15 -1.10
CA GLU A 47 5.52 18.46 -0.45
C GLU A 47 4.59 19.49 -1.10
N THR A 48 4.07 19.23 -2.29
CA THR A 48 3.27 20.20 -3.08
C THR A 48 1.85 19.77 -3.44
N LEU A 49 1.47 18.54 -3.23
CA LEU A 49 0.16 18.02 -3.64
C LEU A 49 -0.53 17.29 -2.48
N ASP A 50 -1.27 18.05 -1.72
CA ASP A 50 -2.33 17.58 -0.81
C ASP A 50 -3.58 17.18 -1.64
N ALA A 51 -3.38 16.36 -2.66
CA ALA A 51 -4.46 15.80 -3.46
C ALA A 51 -4.69 14.36 -3.05
N ALA A 52 -5.38 14.19 -1.92
CA ALA A 52 -6.03 12.95 -1.61
C ALA A 52 -7.16 12.74 -2.62
N GLU A 53 -6.91 12.03 -3.70
CA GLU A 53 -7.99 11.44 -4.47
C GLU A 53 -8.66 10.40 -3.56
N ASN A 54 -9.87 10.70 -3.13
CA ASN A 54 -10.72 9.80 -2.38
C ASN A 54 -10.98 8.54 -3.20
N VAL A 55 -10.24 7.49 -2.91
CA VAL A 55 -10.63 6.16 -3.36
C VAL A 55 -11.79 5.75 -2.45
N SER A 56 -12.99 5.93 -2.94
CA SER A 56 -14.20 5.43 -2.31
C SER A 56 -14.18 3.91 -2.29
N VAL A 57 -13.79 3.33 -1.17
CA VAL A 57 -14.03 1.92 -0.90
C VAL A 57 -15.48 1.79 -0.47
N ALA A 58 -16.26 0.99 -1.18
CA ALA A 58 -17.65 0.71 -0.85
C ALA A 58 -17.75 0.22 0.60
N ALA A 59 -18.36 1.03 1.44
CA ALA A 59 -18.45 0.81 2.87
C ALA A 59 -19.51 -0.24 3.20
N THR A 60 -19.10 -1.32 3.82
CA THR A 60 -19.91 -2.07 4.76
C THR A 60 -19.90 -1.28 6.08
N GLU A 61 -21.07 -0.93 6.58
CA GLU A 61 -21.44 -0.37 7.90
C GLU A 61 -20.30 0.07 8.85
N THR A 62 -19.26 0.68 8.35
CA THR A 62 -18.16 1.23 9.16
C THR A 62 -18.43 2.71 9.36
N ASP A 63 -18.26 3.17 10.58
CA ASP A 63 -18.35 4.58 10.91
C ASP A 63 -17.43 5.40 9.98
N PRO A 64 -17.97 6.39 9.23
CA PRO A 64 -17.18 7.23 8.32
C PRO A 64 -16.01 7.92 9.02
N PHE A 65 -16.12 8.23 10.29
CA PHE A 65 -15.06 8.82 11.08
C PHE A 65 -13.89 7.84 11.30
N GLN A 66 -14.20 6.58 11.59
CA GLN A 66 -13.17 5.53 11.73
C GLN A 66 -12.44 5.25 10.39
N LEU A 67 -13.19 5.24 9.29
CA LEU A 67 -12.60 5.08 7.95
C LEU A 67 -11.65 6.23 7.62
N GLN A 68 -12.02 7.45 7.92
CA GLN A 68 -11.16 8.61 7.72
C GLN A 68 -9.90 8.53 8.56
N GLN A 69 -9.99 8.11 9.81
CA GLN A 69 -8.85 7.92 10.69
C GLN A 69 -7.92 6.82 10.16
N LEU A 70 -8.48 5.72 9.68
CA LEU A 70 -7.70 4.63 9.08
C LEU A 70 -6.97 5.10 7.82
N GLU A 71 -7.63 5.85 6.96
CA GLU A 71 -7.01 6.42 5.76
C GLU A 71 -5.86 7.35 6.13
N GLU A 72 -6.05 8.23 7.09
CA GLU A 72 -4.99 9.11 7.61
C GLU A 72 -3.81 8.31 8.17
N ALA A 73 -4.10 7.26 8.95
CA ALA A 73 -3.07 6.38 9.52
C ALA A 73 -2.25 5.70 8.41
N ILE A 74 -2.90 5.18 7.39
CA ILE A 74 -2.23 4.56 6.25
C ILE A 74 -1.37 5.58 5.50
N ASN A 75 -1.84 6.79 5.33
CA ASN A 75 -1.11 7.85 4.66
C ASN A 75 0.13 8.33 5.44
N THR A 76 0.19 8.09 6.75
CA THR A 76 1.40 8.39 7.55
C THR A 76 2.50 7.34 7.41
N LEU A 77 2.20 6.17 6.84
CA LEU A 77 3.19 5.10 6.68
C LEU A 77 4.25 5.46 5.65
N PRO A 78 5.51 5.03 5.88
CA PRO A 78 6.50 5.03 4.81
C PRO A 78 6.00 4.20 3.61
N ASP A 79 6.38 4.59 2.40
CA ASP A 79 5.89 3.98 1.17
C ASP A 79 6.08 2.47 1.13
N ASP A 80 7.26 1.99 1.57
CA ASP A 80 7.56 0.56 1.58
C ASP A 80 6.66 -0.23 2.55
N ASN A 81 6.37 0.35 3.71
CA ASN A 81 5.48 -0.27 4.70
C ASN A 81 4.03 -0.26 4.22
N ARG A 82 3.61 0.84 3.61
CA ARG A 82 2.28 0.96 3.02
C ARG A 82 2.07 -0.06 1.92
N ALA A 83 3.03 -0.23 1.02
CA ALA A 83 2.96 -1.20 -0.07
C ALA A 83 2.76 -2.63 0.45
N VAL A 84 3.51 -3.04 1.45
CA VAL A 84 3.36 -4.36 2.09
C VAL A 84 1.99 -4.50 2.73
N LEU A 85 1.54 -3.51 3.49
CA LEU A 85 0.23 -3.54 4.14
C LEU A 85 -0.90 -3.70 3.11
N MET A 86 -0.86 -2.94 2.04
CA MET A 86 -1.88 -2.99 0.98
C MET A 86 -1.90 -4.33 0.27
N LEU A 87 -0.74 -4.89 -0.07
CA LEU A 87 -0.66 -6.18 -0.75
C LEU A 87 -1.17 -7.32 0.11
N ILE A 88 -0.83 -7.35 1.39
CA ILE A 88 -1.21 -8.43 2.29
C ILE A 88 -2.65 -8.28 2.77
N VAL A 89 -3.00 -7.11 3.30
CA VAL A 89 -4.28 -6.92 3.99
C VAL A 89 -5.42 -6.62 3.02
N VAL A 90 -5.20 -5.75 2.06
CA VAL A 90 -6.25 -5.32 1.11
C VAL A 90 -6.36 -6.29 -0.06
N GLU A 91 -5.23 -6.62 -0.68
CA GLU A 91 -5.21 -7.47 -1.87
C GLU A 91 -5.20 -8.97 -1.54
N GLY A 92 -4.87 -9.35 -0.32
CA GLY A 92 -4.94 -10.74 0.14
C GLY A 92 -3.80 -11.64 -0.34
N TYR A 93 -2.67 -11.09 -0.77
CA TYR A 93 -1.50 -11.89 -1.14
C TYR A 93 -0.84 -12.50 0.08
N SER A 94 -0.21 -13.67 -0.11
CA SER A 94 0.62 -14.28 0.92
C SER A 94 1.93 -13.50 1.11
N TYR A 95 2.63 -13.76 2.21
CA TYR A 95 3.94 -13.14 2.46
C TYR A 95 4.95 -13.50 1.36
N GLY A 96 4.95 -14.75 0.91
CA GLY A 96 5.81 -15.20 -0.19
C GLY A 96 5.49 -14.51 -1.51
N GLU A 97 4.23 -14.38 -1.85
CA GLU A 97 3.79 -13.68 -3.05
C GLU A 97 4.16 -12.19 -3.01
N ALA A 98 3.92 -11.53 -1.88
CA ALA A 98 4.29 -10.12 -1.70
C ALA A 98 5.81 -9.94 -1.78
N ALA A 99 6.59 -10.83 -1.19
CA ALA A 99 8.05 -10.82 -1.28
C ALA A 99 8.55 -10.90 -2.72
N GLU A 100 7.96 -11.79 -3.49
CA GLU A 100 8.28 -11.93 -4.92
C GLU A 100 7.89 -10.68 -5.72
N MET A 101 6.70 -10.16 -5.51
CA MET A 101 6.20 -8.96 -6.19
C MET A 101 7.06 -7.72 -5.88
N LEU A 102 7.50 -7.58 -4.65
CA LEU A 102 8.32 -6.46 -4.20
C LEU A 102 9.82 -6.67 -4.42
N GLY A 103 10.24 -7.89 -4.72
CA GLY A 103 11.65 -8.24 -4.89
C GLY A 103 12.46 -8.11 -3.59
N ILE A 104 11.88 -8.50 -2.48
CA ILE A 104 12.48 -8.43 -1.13
C ILE A 104 12.35 -9.78 -0.43
N PRO A 105 13.19 -10.06 0.59
CA PRO A 105 13.04 -11.28 1.39
C PRO A 105 11.73 -11.33 2.16
N VAL A 106 11.21 -12.53 2.39
CA VAL A 106 9.98 -12.75 3.18
C VAL A 106 10.10 -12.15 4.58
N GLY A 107 11.25 -12.28 5.22
CA GLY A 107 11.51 -11.68 6.53
C GLY A 107 11.36 -10.15 6.52
N THR A 108 11.73 -9.51 5.43
CA THR A 108 11.54 -8.06 5.25
C THR A 108 10.05 -7.71 5.09
N VAL A 109 9.29 -8.52 4.36
CA VAL A 109 7.83 -8.38 4.28
C VAL A 109 7.21 -8.44 5.66
N MET A 110 7.58 -9.43 6.46
CA MET A 110 7.05 -9.63 7.81
C MET A 110 7.38 -8.46 8.73
N SER A 111 8.62 -7.98 8.72
CA SER A 111 9.03 -6.85 9.56
C SER A 111 8.37 -5.53 9.14
N ARG A 112 8.23 -5.28 7.84
CA ARG A 112 7.53 -4.09 7.33
C ARG A 112 6.04 -4.14 7.65
N LEU A 113 5.41 -5.30 7.54
CA LEU A 113 4.01 -5.48 7.90
C LEU A 113 3.78 -5.23 9.39
N SER A 114 4.66 -5.76 10.23
CA SER A 114 4.61 -5.55 11.68
C SER A 114 4.72 -4.06 12.04
N ARG A 115 5.67 -3.35 11.45
CA ARG A 115 5.83 -1.91 11.65
C ARG A 115 4.62 -1.12 11.14
N ALA A 116 4.07 -1.50 9.99
CA ALA A 116 2.89 -0.86 9.42
C ALA A 116 1.68 -1.03 10.35
N ARG A 117 1.42 -2.24 10.82
CA ARG A 117 0.32 -2.52 11.76
C ARG A 117 0.48 -1.76 13.07
N HIS A 118 1.69 -1.74 13.61
CA HIS A 118 1.99 -1.04 14.85
C HIS A 118 1.73 0.47 14.73
N ARG A 119 2.20 1.06 13.64
CA ARG A 119 2.04 2.49 13.39
C ARG A 119 0.58 2.89 13.15
N VAL A 120 -0.16 2.05 12.41
CA VAL A 120 -1.61 2.25 12.24
C VAL A 120 -2.34 2.16 13.58
N ALA A 121 -2.02 1.15 14.39
CA ALA A 121 -2.61 0.99 15.72
C ALA A 121 -2.32 2.18 16.63
N GLU A 122 -1.09 2.70 16.63
CA GLU A 122 -0.71 3.89 17.39
C GLU A 122 -1.51 5.12 16.94
N HIS A 123 -1.65 5.33 15.63
CA HIS A 123 -2.41 6.46 15.11
C HIS A 123 -3.89 6.37 15.49
N MET A 124 -4.48 5.18 15.38
CA MET A 124 -5.87 4.94 15.77
C MET A 124 -6.08 5.09 17.27
N SER A 125 -5.12 4.68 18.09
CA SER A 125 -5.19 4.81 19.56
C SER A 125 -4.94 6.23 20.05
N GLY A 126 -4.24 7.05 19.29
CA GLY A 126 -4.05 8.48 19.58
C GLY A 126 -5.38 9.25 19.63
N SER A 127 -6.39 8.76 18.95
CA SER A 127 -7.76 9.31 18.98
C SER A 127 -8.68 8.64 20.01
N ASN A 128 -8.27 7.45 20.54
CA ASN A 128 -8.99 6.68 21.56
C ASN A 128 -8.03 6.14 22.62
N ILE A 129 -7.37 7.04 23.31
CA ILE A 129 -6.24 6.78 24.21
C ILE A 129 -6.57 5.79 25.34
N VAL A 130 -7.82 5.64 25.72
CA VAL A 130 -8.21 4.91 26.92
C VAL A 130 -8.32 3.40 26.69
N THR A 131 -8.55 2.94 25.46
CA THR A 131 -8.96 1.55 25.22
C THR A 131 -7.80 0.62 24.90
N LEU A 132 -6.69 1.09 24.39
CA LEU A 132 -5.60 0.24 23.87
C LEU A 132 -4.42 0.05 24.82
N ARG A 133 -4.28 0.87 25.84
CA ARG A 133 -3.23 0.71 26.86
C ARG A 133 -3.46 -0.48 27.80
N ARG A 134 -4.63 -1.12 27.75
CA ARG A 134 -5.00 -2.23 28.65
C ARG A 134 -4.71 -3.62 28.10
N ASN A 135 -4.42 -3.76 26.83
CA ASN A 135 -4.13 -5.06 26.21
C ASN A 135 -2.64 -5.16 25.88
N ARG A 136 -1.89 -5.33 26.91
CA ARG A 136 -0.56 -5.90 26.80
C ARG A 136 -0.61 -7.40 26.97
#